data_77e5bcde92b116b96d139bb356954d3b
#
_entry.id   77e5bcde92b116b96d139bb356954d3b
#
_cell.length_a   1.000
_cell.length_b   1.000
_cell.length_c   1.000
_cell.angle_alpha   90.00
_cell.angle_beta   90.00
_cell.angle_gamma   90.00
#
_symmetry.space_group_name_H-M   'P 1'
#
loop_
_entity.id
_entity.type
_entity.pdbx_description
1 polymer ?
#
loop_
_entity_poly.entity_id
_entity_poly.type
_entity_poly.pdbx_seq_one_letter_code
_entity_poly.pdbx_strand_id
1 'polypeptide(L)'
;MRTGLQFVFIQEIAIMPEGPSIVILKEILLPFKGKKIIAAKGNAKIEMDSLQNKKIIDFRSWGKQFFICLKGSTVRIHFLMFGSYSINEQTKPGKSLRLSLLFNKGAIYFYTCSVRVLHDDLDTLYDWEADVLSDRWDASKARKKLRVMQRTMVCDALLDQNIFSGVGNIIKNEVLYRIKLHPETLVKNIPARNLTELIKEARNYSFDFLKWKKEFVLKKHWLAHTKKICQRCELPLIKKYCGKTKRRTFFCENCQVKYE
;
A
#
# COMPACT_ATOMS: atom_id res chain seq x y z
N MET A 1 -19.30 -25.95 -26.39
CA MET A 1 -19.34 -24.53 -25.99
C MET A 1 -18.10 -24.23 -25.15
N ARG A 2 -17.13 -23.50 -25.71
CA ARG A 2 -15.89 -23.13 -25.03
C ARG A 2 -16.12 -21.79 -24.35
N THR A 3 -16.30 -21.79 -23.03
CA THR A 3 -16.25 -20.57 -22.22
C THR A 3 -14.81 -20.17 -22.02
N GLY A 4 -14.30 -19.32 -22.92
CA GLY A 4 -13.01 -18.66 -22.76
C GLY A 4 -13.14 -17.61 -21.66
N LEU A 5 -12.51 -17.86 -20.49
CA LEU A 5 -12.21 -16.79 -19.55
C LEU A 5 -11.23 -15.82 -20.24
N GLN A 6 -11.76 -14.71 -20.74
CA GLN A 6 -10.95 -13.57 -21.13
C GLN A 6 -10.28 -13.01 -19.86
N PHE A 7 -8.99 -13.34 -19.67
CA PHE A 7 -8.15 -12.66 -18.70
C PHE A 7 -7.97 -11.22 -19.19
N VAL A 8 -8.71 -10.30 -18.59
CA VAL A 8 -8.52 -8.86 -18.84
C VAL A 8 -7.12 -8.50 -18.34
N PHE A 9 -6.23 -8.15 -19.27
CA PHE A 9 -4.92 -7.60 -18.96
C PHE A 9 -5.10 -6.27 -18.26
N ILE A 10 -4.93 -6.24 -16.94
CA ILE A 10 -4.91 -4.99 -16.19
C ILE A 10 -3.47 -4.47 -16.25
N GLN A 11 -3.21 -3.62 -17.23
CA GLN A 11 -2.01 -2.81 -17.27
C GLN A 11 -2.16 -1.70 -16.20
N GLU A 12 -1.67 -1.97 -14.99
CA GLU A 12 -1.73 -0.98 -13.91
C GLU A 12 -0.76 0.16 -14.21
N ILE A 13 -1.30 1.32 -14.64
CA ILE A 13 -0.55 2.58 -14.68
C ILE A 13 -0.04 2.82 -13.24
N ALA A 14 1.27 3.00 -13.10
CA ALA A 14 2.00 3.13 -11.84
C ALA A 14 1.50 4.32 -11.00
N ILE A 15 0.42 4.13 -10.28
CA ILE A 15 0.09 4.94 -9.10
C ILE A 15 0.91 4.32 -7.96
N MET A 16 1.66 5.12 -7.21
CA MET A 16 2.45 4.65 -6.05
C MET A 16 1.65 3.62 -5.26
N PRO A 17 2.12 2.36 -5.17
CA PRO A 17 1.37 1.32 -4.50
C PRO A 17 1.19 1.66 -3.02
N GLU A 18 -0.07 1.74 -2.58
CA GLU A 18 -0.45 1.80 -1.17
C GLU A 18 -1.06 0.47 -0.75
N GLY A 19 -1.35 0.26 0.51
CA GLY A 19 -1.85 -1.01 1.03
C GLY A 19 -2.97 -1.65 0.19
N PRO A 20 -4.01 -0.89 -0.20
CA PRO A 20 -5.09 -1.42 -1.03
C PRO A 20 -4.61 -2.01 -2.37
N SER A 21 -3.58 -1.44 -2.98
CA SER A 21 -3.00 -1.98 -4.23
C SER A 21 -2.37 -3.36 -4.02
N ILE A 22 -1.79 -3.58 -2.83
CA ILE A 22 -1.16 -4.86 -2.50
C ILE A 22 -2.21 -5.94 -2.21
N VAL A 23 -3.32 -5.55 -1.59
CA VAL A 23 -4.48 -6.45 -1.40
C VAL A 23 -5.04 -6.90 -2.75
N ILE A 24 -5.21 -5.97 -3.70
CA ILE A 24 -5.65 -6.31 -5.07
C ILE A 24 -4.67 -7.29 -5.73
N LEU A 25 -3.37 -7.03 -5.66
CA LEU A 25 -2.36 -7.96 -6.20
C LEU A 25 -2.48 -9.35 -5.58
N LYS A 26 -2.65 -9.42 -4.24
CA LYS A 26 -2.86 -10.70 -3.54
C LYS A 26 -4.04 -11.47 -4.14
N GLU A 27 -5.17 -10.80 -4.34
CA GLU A 27 -6.39 -11.42 -4.90
C GLU A 27 -6.18 -11.90 -6.35
N ILE A 28 -5.55 -11.07 -7.20
CA ILE A 28 -5.27 -11.41 -8.60
C ILE A 28 -4.36 -12.63 -8.72
N LEU A 29 -3.44 -12.80 -7.79
CA LEU A 29 -2.47 -13.91 -7.82
C LEU A 29 -2.98 -15.21 -7.18
N LEU A 30 -4.16 -15.23 -6.56
CA LEU A 30 -4.76 -16.45 -5.97
C LEU A 30 -4.77 -17.66 -6.91
N PRO A 31 -5.01 -17.54 -8.24
CA PRO A 31 -4.93 -18.68 -9.17
C PRO A 31 -3.57 -19.38 -9.26
N PHE A 32 -2.51 -18.75 -8.73
CA PHE A 32 -1.18 -19.35 -8.64
C PHE A 32 -0.92 -20.08 -7.32
N LYS A 33 -1.80 -19.96 -6.32
CA LYS A 33 -1.73 -20.72 -5.06
C LYS A 33 -1.76 -22.22 -5.37
N GLY A 34 -0.86 -22.96 -4.74
CA GLY A 34 -0.71 -24.39 -4.97
C GLY A 34 0.14 -24.75 -6.17
N LYS A 35 0.49 -23.82 -7.07
CA LYS A 35 1.34 -24.12 -8.24
C LYS A 35 2.82 -24.25 -7.83
N LYS A 36 3.54 -25.13 -8.55
CA LYS A 36 4.97 -25.35 -8.42
C LYS A 36 5.73 -24.38 -9.31
N ILE A 37 6.73 -23.70 -8.77
CA ILE A 37 7.65 -22.84 -9.53
C ILE A 37 8.58 -23.72 -10.35
N ILE A 38 8.55 -23.60 -11.67
CA ILE A 38 9.42 -24.33 -12.59
C ILE A 38 10.76 -23.63 -12.74
N ALA A 39 10.74 -22.30 -12.87
CA ALA A 39 11.94 -21.49 -12.98
C ALA A 39 11.72 -20.13 -12.32
N ALA A 40 12.78 -19.60 -11.74
CA ALA A 40 12.85 -18.22 -11.24
C ALA A 40 14.02 -17.51 -11.91
N LYS A 41 13.79 -16.28 -12.42
CA LYS A 41 14.80 -15.46 -13.09
C LYS A 41 14.63 -14.00 -12.69
N GLY A 42 15.68 -13.20 -12.84
CA GLY A 42 15.67 -11.77 -12.57
C GLY A 42 17.02 -11.27 -12.09
N ASN A 43 17.10 -9.97 -11.80
CA ASN A 43 18.30 -9.32 -11.30
C ASN A 43 18.24 -8.94 -9.80
N ALA A 44 17.27 -9.44 -9.05
CA ALA A 44 17.25 -9.26 -7.60
C ALA A 44 18.41 -10.06 -6.96
N LYS A 45 19.00 -9.48 -5.91
CA LYS A 45 20.09 -10.11 -5.15
C LYS A 45 19.53 -11.16 -4.19
N ILE A 46 19.00 -12.25 -4.73
CA ILE A 46 18.52 -13.43 -4.01
C ILE A 46 18.97 -14.69 -4.77
N GLU A 47 18.99 -15.82 -4.08
CA GLU A 47 19.28 -17.13 -4.70
C GLU A 47 18.03 -17.61 -5.48
N MET A 48 18.01 -17.36 -6.80
CA MET A 48 16.87 -17.70 -7.66
C MET A 48 16.61 -19.21 -7.68
N ASP A 49 17.66 -20.03 -7.70
CA ASP A 49 17.55 -21.47 -7.75
C ASP A 49 16.90 -22.05 -6.50
N SER A 50 17.03 -21.37 -5.36
CA SER A 50 16.37 -21.76 -4.12
C SER A 50 14.84 -21.72 -4.17
N LEU A 51 14.29 -21.00 -5.16
CA LEU A 51 12.84 -20.90 -5.38
C LEU A 51 12.30 -21.97 -6.32
N GLN A 52 13.17 -22.60 -7.12
CA GLN A 52 12.77 -23.65 -8.07
C GLN A 52 12.21 -24.86 -7.33
N ASN A 53 11.27 -25.52 -7.96
CA ASN A 53 10.57 -26.69 -7.45
C ASN A 53 9.74 -26.46 -6.16
N LYS A 54 9.77 -25.27 -5.57
CA LYS A 54 8.89 -24.94 -4.43
C LYS A 54 7.46 -24.68 -4.89
N LYS A 55 6.51 -25.09 -4.04
CA LYS A 55 5.08 -24.85 -4.22
C LYS A 55 4.67 -23.58 -3.50
N ILE A 56 3.86 -22.73 -4.14
CA ILE A 56 3.26 -21.58 -3.47
C ILE A 56 2.22 -22.09 -2.48
N ILE A 57 2.46 -21.83 -1.19
CA ILE A 57 1.54 -22.22 -0.11
C ILE A 57 0.43 -21.20 0.01
N ASP A 58 0.79 -19.90 0.03
CA ASP A 58 -0.17 -18.81 0.17
C ASP A 58 0.41 -17.48 -0.34
N PHE A 59 -0.48 -16.50 -0.49
CA PHE A 59 -0.14 -15.10 -0.68
C PHE A 59 -0.66 -14.29 0.51
N ARG A 60 0.23 -13.49 1.11
CA ARG A 60 -0.14 -12.59 2.22
C ARG A 60 0.25 -11.16 1.87
N SER A 61 -0.34 -10.20 2.55
CA SER A 61 0.01 -8.78 2.45
C SER A 61 0.03 -8.16 3.84
N TRP A 62 0.98 -7.26 4.08
CA TRP A 62 1.02 -6.39 5.24
C TRP A 62 1.41 -4.99 4.80
N GLY A 63 0.49 -4.05 4.95
CA GLY A 63 0.68 -2.70 4.47
C GLY A 63 1.06 -2.67 2.98
N LYS A 64 2.28 -2.20 2.69
CA LYS A 64 2.82 -2.11 1.32
C LYS A 64 3.74 -3.28 0.96
N GLN A 65 3.77 -4.32 1.76
CA GLN A 65 4.54 -5.54 1.53
C GLN A 65 3.65 -6.63 0.95
N PHE A 66 4.11 -7.29 -0.09
CA PHE A 66 3.48 -8.46 -0.66
C PHE A 66 4.36 -9.69 -0.37
N PHE A 67 3.74 -10.80 0.00
CA PHE A 67 4.42 -12.02 0.38
C PHE A 67 3.97 -13.20 -0.46
N ILE A 68 4.94 -13.96 -0.97
CA ILE A 68 4.75 -15.26 -1.61
C ILE A 68 5.27 -16.30 -0.63
N CYS A 69 4.38 -17.00 0.07
CA CYS A 69 4.72 -17.98 1.08
C CYS A 69 5.07 -19.32 0.44
N LEU A 70 6.25 -19.84 0.71
CA LEU A 70 6.77 -21.11 0.24
C LEU A 70 7.10 -22.00 1.45
N LYS A 71 7.37 -23.29 1.24
CA LYS A 71 7.83 -24.16 2.34
C LYS A 71 9.21 -23.69 2.82
N GLY A 72 9.29 -23.32 4.10
CA GLY A 72 10.52 -22.91 4.77
C GLY A 72 11.07 -21.52 4.36
N SER A 73 10.34 -20.75 3.57
CA SER A 73 10.75 -19.39 3.21
C SER A 73 9.59 -18.55 2.65
N THR A 74 9.73 -17.24 2.70
CA THR A 74 8.76 -16.31 2.12
C THR A 74 9.50 -15.31 1.23
N VAL A 75 9.03 -15.13 0.00
CA VAL A 75 9.53 -14.05 -0.88
C VAL A 75 8.74 -12.80 -0.58
N ARG A 76 9.42 -11.76 -0.11
CA ARG A 76 8.85 -10.44 0.15
C ARG A 76 9.11 -9.52 -1.03
N ILE A 77 8.06 -8.88 -1.55
CA ILE A 77 8.09 -7.86 -2.60
C ILE A 77 7.64 -6.53 -2.02
N HIS A 78 8.41 -5.47 -2.28
CA HIS A 78 8.02 -4.08 -2.01
C HIS A 78 8.22 -3.24 -3.27
N PHE A 79 7.15 -2.64 -3.78
CA PHE A 79 7.15 -1.97 -5.09
C PHE A 79 7.85 -0.60 -5.10
N LEU A 80 8.27 -0.09 -3.94
CA LEU A 80 8.88 1.24 -3.86
C LEU A 80 7.96 2.32 -4.46
N MET A 81 8.51 3.22 -5.31
CA MET A 81 7.73 4.29 -5.95
C MET A 81 7.29 3.93 -7.38
N PHE A 82 8.05 3.10 -8.08
CA PHE A 82 7.89 2.86 -9.52
C PHE A 82 7.76 1.37 -9.88
N GLY A 83 7.69 0.52 -8.87
CA GLY A 83 7.53 -0.91 -9.05
C GLY A 83 6.19 -1.26 -9.69
N SER A 84 6.21 -2.33 -10.47
CA SER A 84 5.04 -2.86 -11.14
C SER A 84 5.15 -4.39 -11.30
N TYR A 85 4.09 -4.99 -11.78
CA TYR A 85 4.04 -6.41 -12.10
C TYR A 85 3.30 -6.65 -13.41
N SER A 86 3.48 -7.83 -13.99
CA SER A 86 2.63 -8.35 -15.05
C SER A 86 2.43 -9.85 -14.87
N ILE A 87 1.39 -10.38 -15.50
CA ILE A 87 1.02 -11.79 -15.44
C ILE A 87 0.99 -12.33 -16.86
N ASN A 88 1.57 -13.52 -17.04
CA ASN A 88 1.69 -14.28 -18.29
C ASN A 88 2.64 -13.66 -19.33
N GLU A 89 2.74 -12.35 -19.42
CA GLU A 89 3.59 -11.66 -20.39
C GLU A 89 4.63 -10.75 -19.71
N GLN A 90 5.84 -10.76 -20.24
CA GLN A 90 6.88 -9.82 -19.83
C GLN A 90 6.67 -8.50 -20.56
N THR A 91 6.09 -7.50 -19.86
CA THR A 91 5.70 -6.22 -20.44
C THR A 91 6.81 -5.15 -20.39
N LYS A 92 7.92 -5.39 -19.66
CA LYS A 92 9.01 -4.44 -19.51
C LYS A 92 10.38 -5.05 -19.82
N PRO A 93 11.38 -4.23 -20.21
CA PRO A 93 12.73 -4.70 -20.51
C PRO A 93 13.36 -5.50 -19.36
N GLY A 94 14.23 -6.46 -19.71
CA GLY A 94 14.92 -7.33 -18.75
C GLY A 94 15.70 -6.59 -17.66
N LYS A 95 16.28 -5.41 -17.97
CA LYS A 95 16.99 -4.57 -16.98
C LYS A 95 16.13 -4.13 -15.80
N SER A 96 14.82 -4.01 -15.98
CA SER A 96 13.88 -3.65 -14.91
C SER A 96 13.29 -4.87 -14.19
N LEU A 97 13.49 -6.08 -14.73
CA LEU A 97 12.97 -7.33 -14.17
C LEU A 97 13.73 -7.71 -12.91
N ARG A 98 13.05 -7.65 -11.76
CA ARG A 98 13.61 -8.02 -10.47
C ARG A 98 13.43 -9.50 -10.17
N LEU A 99 12.24 -10.03 -10.48
CA LEU A 99 11.90 -11.43 -10.28
C LEU A 99 10.84 -11.84 -11.29
N SER A 100 11.04 -12.98 -11.96
CA SER A 100 9.97 -13.71 -12.65
C SER A 100 9.85 -15.11 -12.05
N LEU A 101 8.62 -15.57 -11.95
CA LEU A 101 8.28 -16.93 -11.54
C LEU A 101 7.50 -17.58 -12.66
N LEU A 102 8.05 -18.67 -13.23
CA LEU A 102 7.43 -19.46 -14.30
C LEU A 102 6.76 -20.70 -13.69
N PHE A 103 5.56 -20.97 -14.15
CA PHE A 103 4.75 -22.13 -13.78
C PHE A 103 4.39 -22.95 -15.01
N ASN A 104 3.88 -24.17 -14.83
CA ASN A 104 3.43 -25.00 -15.96
C ASN A 104 2.36 -24.29 -16.81
N LYS A 105 1.49 -23.49 -16.16
CA LYS A 105 0.52 -22.62 -16.85
C LYS A 105 0.62 -21.22 -16.24
N GLY A 106 1.26 -20.30 -17.00
CA GLY A 106 1.40 -18.89 -16.67
C GLY A 106 2.71 -18.51 -15.98
N ALA A 107 2.91 -17.21 -15.84
CA ALA A 107 4.09 -16.62 -15.23
C ALA A 107 3.72 -15.34 -14.48
N ILE A 108 4.56 -14.94 -13.52
CA ILE A 108 4.45 -13.68 -12.79
C ILE A 108 5.78 -12.94 -12.92
N TYR A 109 5.70 -11.65 -13.23
CA TYR A 109 6.85 -10.79 -13.41
C TYR A 109 6.76 -9.59 -12.46
N PHE A 110 7.85 -9.28 -11.74
CA PHE A 110 7.97 -8.14 -10.85
C PHE A 110 9.09 -7.22 -11.31
N TYR A 111 8.79 -5.93 -11.48
CA TYR A 111 9.70 -4.94 -12.04
C TYR A 111 9.99 -3.81 -11.05
N THR A 112 11.22 -3.32 -11.04
CA THR A 112 11.66 -2.10 -10.31
C THR A 112 11.21 -2.12 -8.85
N CYS A 113 11.30 -3.27 -8.20
CA CYS A 113 10.86 -3.50 -6.81
C CYS A 113 12.00 -4.05 -5.96
N SER A 114 11.86 -3.99 -4.65
CA SER A 114 12.71 -4.69 -3.71
C SER A 114 12.20 -6.12 -3.54
N VAL A 115 13.10 -7.09 -3.69
CA VAL A 115 12.82 -8.52 -3.46
C VAL A 115 13.76 -9.02 -2.38
N ARG A 116 13.22 -9.72 -1.37
CA ARG A 116 13.99 -10.38 -0.31
C ARG A 116 13.38 -11.75 -0.01
N VAL A 117 14.22 -12.68 0.43
CA VAL A 117 13.77 -13.94 1.00
C VAL A 117 13.85 -13.83 2.52
N LEU A 118 12.76 -14.21 3.19
CA LEU A 118 12.62 -14.25 4.63
C LEU A 118 12.51 -15.71 5.06
N HIS A 119 13.14 -16.06 6.17
CA HIS A 119 13.10 -17.41 6.73
C HIS A 119 12.32 -17.47 8.05
N ASP A 120 12.17 -16.30 8.69
CA ASP A 120 11.40 -16.16 9.93
C ASP A 120 9.90 -16.14 9.66
N ASP A 121 9.11 -16.45 10.67
CA ASP A 121 7.66 -16.37 10.60
C ASP A 121 7.20 -14.90 10.43
N LEU A 122 6.30 -14.70 9.48
CA LEU A 122 5.73 -13.37 9.22
C LEU A 122 4.96 -12.82 10.44
N ASP A 123 4.39 -13.68 11.27
CA ASP A 123 3.65 -13.26 12.47
C ASP A 123 4.58 -12.75 13.59
N THR A 124 5.88 -13.09 13.54
CA THR A 124 6.90 -12.50 14.41
C THR A 124 7.54 -11.24 13.86
N LEU A 125 7.62 -11.13 12.52
CA LEU A 125 8.26 -10.00 11.84
C LEU A 125 7.35 -8.79 11.68
N TYR A 126 6.02 -8.98 11.63
CA TYR A 126 5.06 -7.95 11.27
C TYR A 126 3.94 -7.82 12.30
N ASP A 127 3.70 -6.59 12.73
CA ASP A 127 2.58 -6.25 13.61
C ASP A 127 1.29 -6.11 12.79
N TRP A 128 0.54 -7.21 12.68
CA TRP A 128 -0.73 -7.26 11.92
C TRP A 128 -1.81 -6.33 12.47
N GLU A 129 -1.72 -5.94 13.74
CA GLU A 129 -2.63 -4.97 14.36
C GLU A 129 -2.37 -3.55 13.91
N ALA A 130 -1.24 -3.29 13.24
CA ALA A 130 -0.91 -2.00 12.63
C ALA A 130 -1.41 -1.88 11.18
N ASP A 131 -1.76 -2.98 10.49
CA ASP A 131 -2.22 -2.94 9.10
C ASP A 131 -3.69 -2.52 9.04
N VAL A 132 -3.96 -1.36 8.46
CA VAL A 132 -5.31 -0.76 8.38
C VAL A 132 -6.31 -1.59 7.58
N LEU A 133 -5.86 -2.54 6.77
CA LEU A 133 -6.71 -3.45 5.99
C LEU A 133 -6.78 -4.86 6.60
N SER A 134 -6.05 -5.13 7.68
CA SER A 134 -6.11 -6.41 8.39
C SER A 134 -7.37 -6.52 9.24
N ASP A 135 -7.91 -7.74 9.35
CA ASP A 135 -8.98 -8.06 10.31
C ASP A 135 -8.49 -7.97 11.77
N ARG A 136 -7.15 -8.04 11.97
CA ARG A 136 -6.48 -7.90 13.27
C ARG A 136 -6.19 -6.44 13.65
N TRP A 137 -6.57 -5.44 12.82
CA TRP A 137 -6.35 -4.03 13.11
C TRP A 137 -6.85 -3.61 14.49
N ASP A 138 -5.99 -2.95 15.28
CA ASP A 138 -6.34 -2.43 16.61
C ASP A 138 -6.21 -0.90 16.69
N ALA A 139 -7.36 -0.23 16.65
CA ALA A 139 -7.48 1.23 16.79
C ALA A 139 -6.97 1.73 18.15
N SER A 140 -7.09 0.94 19.22
CA SER A 140 -6.62 1.31 20.57
C SER A 140 -5.10 1.29 20.62
N LYS A 141 -4.48 0.31 19.99
CA LYS A 141 -3.02 0.22 19.85
C LYS A 141 -2.48 1.38 19.01
N ALA A 142 -3.14 1.71 17.89
CA ALA A 142 -2.80 2.88 17.09
C ALA A 142 -2.87 4.18 17.91
N ARG A 143 -3.94 4.36 18.72
CA ARG A 143 -4.08 5.49 19.62
C ARG A 143 -2.95 5.56 20.66
N LYS A 144 -2.58 4.42 21.29
CA LYS A 144 -1.47 4.37 22.27
C LYS A 144 -0.15 4.80 21.62
N LYS A 145 0.15 4.31 20.41
CA LYS A 145 1.35 4.69 19.67
C LYS A 145 1.36 6.17 19.29
N LEU A 146 0.22 6.74 18.85
CA LEU A 146 0.12 8.17 18.55
C LEU A 146 0.37 9.04 19.78
N ARG A 147 -0.12 8.66 20.95
CA ARG A 147 0.08 9.42 22.20
C ARG A 147 1.54 9.61 22.60
N VAL A 148 2.45 8.73 22.20
CA VAL A 148 3.89 8.89 22.45
C VAL A 148 4.60 9.73 21.38
N MET A 149 3.97 9.99 20.24
CA MET A 149 4.51 10.79 19.14
C MET A 149 4.18 12.28 19.25
N GLN A 150 4.16 12.84 20.44
CA GLN A 150 3.62 14.17 20.76
C GLN A 150 4.14 15.31 19.87
N ARG A 151 5.43 15.29 19.51
CA ARG A 151 6.09 16.33 18.71
C ARG A 151 6.13 16.02 17.20
N THR A 152 5.41 14.99 16.77
CA THR A 152 5.34 14.59 15.36
C THR A 152 4.17 15.28 14.68
N MET A 153 4.36 15.79 13.47
CA MET A 153 3.26 16.31 12.67
C MET A 153 2.34 15.17 12.25
N VAL A 154 1.04 15.42 12.21
CA VAL A 154 0.04 14.41 11.87
C VAL A 154 0.24 13.81 10.47
N CYS A 155 0.76 14.59 9.52
CA CYS A 155 1.11 14.09 8.18
C CYS A 155 2.20 13.03 8.20
N ASP A 156 3.17 13.10 9.13
CA ASP A 156 4.20 12.06 9.30
C ASP A 156 3.66 10.87 10.09
N ALA A 157 2.87 11.12 11.13
CA ALA A 157 2.26 10.07 11.95
C ALA A 157 1.37 9.14 11.11
N LEU A 158 0.60 9.67 10.14
CA LEU A 158 -0.19 8.87 9.21
C LEU A 158 0.65 8.02 8.24
N LEU A 159 1.90 8.41 7.99
CA LEU A 159 2.81 7.66 7.11
C LEU A 159 3.66 6.62 7.87
N ASP A 160 3.59 6.60 9.20
CA ASP A 160 4.30 5.61 10.01
C ASP A 160 3.66 4.23 9.85
N GLN A 161 4.40 3.33 9.22
CA GLN A 161 3.92 1.97 8.94
C GLN A 161 3.80 1.11 10.20
N ASN A 162 4.40 1.51 11.33
CA ASN A 162 4.21 0.83 12.61
C ASN A 162 2.87 1.19 13.27
N ILE A 163 2.18 2.23 12.77
CA ILE A 163 0.88 2.69 13.30
C ILE A 163 -0.22 2.47 12.26
N PHE A 164 -0.01 2.94 11.02
CA PHE A 164 -0.96 2.88 9.92
C PHE A 164 -0.33 2.17 8.73
N SER A 165 0.00 0.88 8.91
CA SER A 165 0.58 0.11 7.82
C SER A 165 -0.35 0.08 6.63
N GLY A 166 0.18 0.37 5.44
CA GLY A 166 -0.60 0.49 4.22
C GLY A 166 -0.96 1.92 3.83
N VAL A 167 -1.08 2.84 4.78
CA VAL A 167 -1.34 4.25 4.48
C VAL A 167 -0.16 4.87 3.74
N GLY A 168 -0.45 5.48 2.60
CA GLY A 168 0.52 6.21 1.80
C GLY A 168 0.12 7.67 1.59
N ASN A 169 0.74 8.29 0.61
CA ASN A 169 0.59 9.73 0.42
C ASN A 169 -0.80 10.15 -0.08
N ILE A 170 -1.46 9.28 -0.85
CA ILE A 170 -2.82 9.53 -1.32
C ILE A 170 -3.77 9.47 -0.13
N ILE A 171 -3.77 8.35 0.60
CA ILE A 171 -4.63 8.13 1.77
C ILE A 171 -4.40 9.24 2.80
N LYS A 172 -3.14 9.57 3.11
CA LYS A 172 -2.81 10.67 4.03
C LYS A 172 -3.49 12.00 3.63
N ASN A 173 -3.37 12.40 2.38
CA ASN A 173 -3.92 13.67 1.92
C ASN A 173 -5.46 13.68 1.99
N GLU A 174 -6.08 12.61 1.56
CA GLU A 174 -7.55 12.47 1.55
C GLU A 174 -8.13 12.42 2.97
N VAL A 175 -7.52 11.64 3.86
CA VAL A 175 -7.93 11.54 5.27
C VAL A 175 -7.87 12.90 5.94
N LEU A 176 -6.73 13.59 5.89
CA LEU A 176 -6.57 14.90 6.53
C LEU A 176 -7.55 15.94 5.98
N TYR A 177 -7.79 15.93 4.67
CA TYR A 177 -8.78 16.81 4.07
C TYR A 177 -10.19 16.50 4.56
N ARG A 178 -10.59 15.22 4.57
CA ARG A 178 -11.95 14.79 4.96
C ARG A 178 -12.29 15.17 6.38
N ILE A 179 -11.38 14.95 7.33
CA ILE A 179 -11.57 15.29 8.75
C ILE A 179 -11.24 16.75 9.08
N LYS A 180 -10.95 17.59 8.09
CA LYS A 180 -10.61 19.01 8.24
C LYS A 180 -9.42 19.28 9.19
N LEU A 181 -8.43 18.39 9.22
CA LEU A 181 -7.24 18.50 10.07
C LEU A 181 -6.04 18.99 9.26
N HIS A 182 -5.40 20.08 9.71
CA HIS A 182 -4.24 20.62 9.01
C HIS A 182 -3.02 19.68 9.12
N PRO A 183 -2.27 19.41 8.02
CA PRO A 183 -1.20 18.43 7.99
C PRO A 183 -0.03 18.71 8.94
N GLU A 184 0.20 19.95 9.29
CA GLU A 184 1.29 20.38 10.19
C GLU A 184 0.87 20.46 11.66
N THR A 185 -0.36 20.09 12.02
CA THR A 185 -0.78 19.97 13.42
C THR A 185 0.09 18.91 14.12
N LEU A 186 0.63 19.26 15.29
CA LEU A 186 1.34 18.28 16.13
C LEU A 186 0.36 17.31 16.77
N VAL A 187 0.76 16.06 16.90
CA VAL A 187 -0.13 15.01 17.46
C VAL A 187 -0.64 15.37 18.85
N LYS A 188 0.20 15.99 19.70
CA LYS A 188 -0.20 16.45 21.05
C LYS A 188 -1.34 17.46 21.05
N ASN A 189 -1.46 18.24 19.99
CA ASN A 189 -2.43 19.34 19.90
C ASN A 189 -3.77 18.88 19.28
N ILE A 190 -3.85 17.64 18.79
CA ILE A 190 -5.08 17.12 18.18
C ILE A 190 -6.11 16.83 19.28
N PRO A 191 -7.30 17.47 19.24
CA PRO A 191 -8.37 17.16 20.20
C PRO A 191 -8.73 15.67 20.18
N ALA A 192 -9.10 15.11 21.32
CA ALA A 192 -9.39 13.67 21.47
C ALA A 192 -10.43 13.14 20.47
N ARG A 193 -11.45 13.95 20.15
CA ARG A 193 -12.46 13.64 19.13
C ARG A 193 -11.84 13.51 17.75
N ASN A 194 -11.02 14.50 17.35
CA ASN A 194 -10.37 14.52 16.03
C ASN A 194 -9.34 13.39 15.89
N LEU A 195 -8.65 13.02 17.00
CA LEU A 195 -7.76 11.87 17.02
C LEU A 195 -8.52 10.55 16.81
N THR A 196 -9.72 10.42 17.38
CA THR A 196 -10.61 9.27 17.14
C THR A 196 -11.03 9.20 15.68
N GLU A 197 -11.44 10.34 15.13
CA GLU A 197 -11.85 10.47 13.74
C GLU A 197 -10.70 10.16 12.77
N LEU A 198 -9.48 10.65 13.05
CA LEU A 198 -8.28 10.36 12.28
C LEU A 198 -8.03 8.85 12.15
N ILE A 199 -8.06 8.14 13.29
CA ILE A 199 -7.82 6.68 13.34
C ILE A 199 -8.91 5.94 12.55
N LYS A 200 -10.16 6.32 12.73
CA LYS A 200 -11.31 5.73 12.04
C LYS A 200 -11.23 5.99 10.53
N GLU A 201 -11.00 7.24 10.13
CA GLU A 201 -10.99 7.63 8.72
C GLU A 201 -9.79 7.06 7.98
N ALA A 202 -8.62 6.89 8.62
CA ALA A 202 -7.48 6.23 8.01
C ALA A 202 -7.81 4.79 7.56
N ARG A 203 -8.59 4.05 8.35
CA ARG A 203 -9.08 2.72 8.00
C ARG A 203 -10.19 2.79 6.95
N ASN A 204 -11.23 3.58 7.18
CA ASN A 204 -12.38 3.68 6.29
C ASN A 204 -11.97 4.06 4.87
N TYR A 205 -11.18 5.13 4.74
CA TYR A 205 -10.70 5.56 3.43
C TYR A 205 -9.80 4.51 2.74
N SER A 206 -9.08 3.69 3.50
CA SER A 206 -8.30 2.59 2.92
C SER A 206 -9.18 1.51 2.29
N PHE A 207 -10.34 1.21 2.88
CA PHE A 207 -11.34 0.31 2.29
C PHE A 207 -12.06 0.94 1.11
N ASP A 208 -12.42 2.22 1.20
CA ASP A 208 -12.99 2.97 0.09
C ASP A 208 -12.03 3.02 -1.10
N PHE A 209 -10.75 3.29 -0.84
CA PHE A 209 -9.70 3.24 -1.85
C PHE A 209 -9.64 1.86 -2.53
N LEU A 210 -9.66 0.78 -1.74
CA LEU A 210 -9.66 -0.59 -2.24
C LEU A 210 -10.84 -0.83 -3.19
N LYS A 211 -12.04 -0.45 -2.75
CA LYS A 211 -13.27 -0.55 -3.55
C LYS A 211 -13.15 0.23 -4.86
N TRP A 212 -12.90 1.53 -4.77
CA TRP A 212 -12.84 2.41 -5.95
C TRP A 212 -11.70 2.06 -6.91
N LYS A 213 -10.60 1.51 -6.39
CA LYS A 213 -9.51 1.04 -7.23
C LYS A 213 -9.89 -0.20 -8.02
N LYS A 214 -10.62 -1.15 -7.42
CA LYS A 214 -11.18 -2.31 -8.11
C LYS A 214 -12.18 -1.92 -9.20
N GLU A 215 -12.95 -0.85 -8.95
CA GLU A 215 -13.93 -0.28 -9.89
C GLU A 215 -13.29 0.69 -10.92
N PHE A 216 -11.97 0.93 -10.87
CA PHE A 216 -11.24 1.86 -11.75
C PHE A 216 -11.70 3.32 -11.66
N VAL A 217 -12.36 3.71 -10.58
CA VAL A 217 -12.90 5.07 -10.35
C VAL A 217 -12.17 5.86 -9.27
N LEU A 218 -11.12 5.32 -8.66
CA LEU A 218 -10.42 5.91 -7.51
C LEU A 218 -10.11 7.41 -7.69
N LYS A 219 -9.59 7.83 -8.85
CA LYS A 219 -9.23 9.24 -9.10
C LYS A 219 -10.43 10.19 -9.10
N LYS A 220 -11.63 9.68 -9.39
CA LYS A 220 -12.87 10.47 -9.35
C LYS A 220 -13.24 10.87 -7.92
N HIS A 221 -12.82 10.06 -6.93
CA HIS A 221 -13.10 10.25 -5.50
C HIS A 221 -12.02 11.03 -4.74
N TRP A 222 -10.95 11.46 -5.42
CA TRP A 222 -9.97 12.34 -4.81
C TRP A 222 -10.53 13.73 -4.61
N LEU A 223 -10.41 14.24 -3.39
CA LEU A 223 -10.87 15.57 -2.98
C LEU A 223 -9.72 16.55 -2.77
N ALA A 224 -8.55 16.08 -2.37
CA ALA A 224 -7.36 16.88 -2.12
C ALA A 224 -6.16 16.44 -2.97
N HIS A 225 -5.90 15.13 -3.07
CA HIS A 225 -4.70 14.63 -3.72
C HIS A 225 -4.63 15.06 -5.19
N THR A 226 -3.62 15.88 -5.54
CA THR A 226 -3.41 16.50 -6.88
C THR A 226 -4.52 17.43 -7.36
N LYS A 227 -5.49 17.76 -6.53
CA LYS A 227 -6.51 18.76 -6.86
C LYS A 227 -5.95 20.19 -6.71
N LYS A 228 -6.53 21.13 -7.43
CA LYS A 228 -6.13 22.54 -7.42
C LYS A 228 -7.06 23.42 -6.57
N ILE A 229 -8.33 23.06 -6.50
CA ILE A 229 -9.40 23.85 -5.86
C ILE A 229 -10.06 23.00 -4.78
N CYS A 230 -10.31 23.60 -3.63
CA CYS A 230 -11.06 23.01 -2.53
C CYS A 230 -12.55 22.95 -2.88
N GLN A 231 -13.15 21.77 -2.84
CA GLN A 231 -14.59 21.61 -3.16
C GLN A 231 -15.54 22.14 -2.08
N ARG A 232 -15.01 22.53 -0.90
CA ARG A 232 -15.84 23.07 0.21
C ARG A 232 -15.95 24.59 0.24
N CYS A 233 -14.91 25.28 -0.17
CA CYS A 233 -14.84 26.74 -0.06
C CYS A 233 -14.35 27.40 -1.36
N GLU A 234 -14.15 26.61 -2.42
CA GLU A 234 -13.73 27.05 -3.76
C GLU A 234 -12.38 27.81 -3.82
N LEU A 235 -11.63 27.83 -2.71
CA LEU A 235 -10.31 28.41 -2.64
C LEU A 235 -9.23 27.44 -3.18
N PRO A 236 -8.07 27.96 -3.64
CA PRO A 236 -6.96 27.12 -4.06
C PRO A 236 -6.46 26.19 -2.96
N LEU A 237 -6.17 24.93 -3.31
CA LEU A 237 -5.46 24.01 -2.44
C LEU A 237 -3.96 24.31 -2.48
N ILE A 238 -3.35 24.35 -1.29
CA ILE A 238 -1.91 24.50 -1.13
C ILE A 238 -1.24 23.17 -1.46
N LYS A 239 -0.14 23.25 -2.22
CA LYS A 239 0.78 22.13 -2.50
C LYS A 239 2.12 22.42 -1.83
N LYS A 240 2.44 21.69 -0.77
CA LYS A 240 3.65 21.88 0.03
C LYS A 240 4.32 20.53 0.36
N TYR A 241 5.61 20.53 0.61
CA TYR A 241 6.31 19.39 1.18
C TYR A 241 6.31 19.54 2.70
N CYS A 242 5.53 18.68 3.39
CA CYS A 242 5.33 18.76 4.84
C CYS A 242 6.07 17.65 5.59
N GLY A 243 6.37 17.93 6.84
CA GLY A 243 6.92 16.99 7.81
C GLY A 243 8.37 16.59 7.56
N LYS A 244 8.86 15.68 8.40
CA LYS A 244 10.21 15.09 8.28
C LYS A 244 10.36 14.24 7.01
N THR A 245 9.29 13.58 6.60
CA THR A 245 9.26 12.73 5.41
C THR A 245 9.28 13.54 4.11
N LYS A 246 9.11 14.86 4.18
CA LYS A 246 9.08 15.79 3.03
C LYS A 246 8.22 15.24 1.88
N ARG A 247 7.05 14.70 2.24
CA ARG A 247 6.10 14.18 1.23
C ARG A 247 5.18 15.29 0.74
N ARG A 248 4.91 15.28 -0.57
CA ARG A 248 4.00 16.24 -1.19
C ARG A 248 2.62 16.15 -0.57
N THR A 249 2.16 17.25 0.01
CA THR A 249 0.89 17.37 0.70
C THR A 249 0.01 18.37 0.01
N PHE A 250 -1.27 18.07 -0.11
CA PHE A 250 -2.29 18.94 -0.68
C PHE A 250 -3.33 19.19 0.41
N PHE A 251 -3.60 20.45 0.72
CA PHE A 251 -4.51 20.82 1.80
C PHE A 251 -5.13 22.20 1.57
N CYS A 252 -6.24 22.46 2.25
CA CYS A 252 -6.93 23.74 2.23
C CYS A 252 -6.63 24.51 3.52
N GLU A 253 -5.96 25.65 3.41
CA GLU A 253 -5.62 26.51 4.56
C GLU A 253 -6.87 27.02 5.28
N ASN A 254 -7.97 27.26 4.53
CA ASN A 254 -9.22 27.76 5.09
C ASN A 254 -10.07 26.69 5.78
N CYS A 255 -10.10 25.46 5.24
CA CYS A 255 -11.02 24.41 5.72
C CYS A 255 -10.39 23.44 6.74
N GLN A 256 -9.06 23.34 6.78
CA GLN A 256 -8.35 22.41 7.65
C GLN A 256 -7.76 23.17 8.83
N VAL A 257 -8.23 22.84 10.03
CA VAL A 257 -7.85 23.52 11.27
C VAL A 257 -6.47 23.06 11.73
N LYS A 258 -5.58 24.02 11.96
CA LYS A 258 -4.31 23.81 12.63
C LYS A 258 -4.50 24.06 14.13
N TYR A 259 -4.38 22.99 14.93
CA TYR A 259 -4.41 23.09 16.38
C TYR A 259 -3.01 23.41 16.91
N GLU A 260 -2.92 24.38 17.82
CA GLU A 260 -1.69 24.86 18.45
C GLU A 260 -1.64 24.54 19.94
#